data_6cb95ab9f3b6586544db934db58bc316
#
_entry.id   6cb95ab9f3b6586544db934db58bc316
#
_cell.length_a   1.000
_cell.length_b   1.000
_cell.length_c   1.000
_cell.angle_alpha   90.00
_cell.angle_beta   90.00
_cell.angle_gamma   90.00
#
_symmetry.space_group_name_H-M   'P 1'
#
loop_
_entity.id
_entity.type
_entity.pdbx_description
1 polymer ?
#
loop_
_entity_poly.entity_id
_entity_poly.type
_entity_poly.pdbx_seq_one_letter_code
_entity_poly.pdbx_strand_id
1 'polypeptide(L)'
;SCIIIDGPSDGVIWETAETPVDNSGITDQGGTFSFQFAAGGTKFFIAELPPGDGLFGPGMHASNTIDYVSILRGEVVLVTETGETKLYPGDVVVDRGVLHGWRCDGPDPVAMAIAMVDADPVGPGPTV
;
A
#
# COMPACT_ATOMS: atom_id res chain seq x y z
N SER A 1 8.80 16.42 -15.97
CA SER A 1 7.43 16.95 -16.00
C SER A 1 6.61 16.36 -14.86
N CYS A 2 5.57 17.05 -14.47
CA CYS A 2 4.60 16.53 -13.51
C CYS A 2 3.40 15.99 -14.25
N ILE A 3 2.90 14.85 -13.82
CA ILE A 3 1.68 14.27 -14.34
C ILE A 3 0.63 14.34 -13.23
N ILE A 4 -0.49 14.97 -13.51
CA ILE A 4 -1.62 15.05 -12.58
C ILE A 4 -2.64 14.00 -13.02
N ILE A 5 -2.97 13.10 -12.11
CA ILE A 5 -3.89 12.01 -12.36
C ILE A 5 -5.05 12.12 -11.38
N ASP A 6 -6.27 12.13 -11.91
CA ASP A 6 -7.45 11.89 -11.11
C ASP A 6 -7.47 10.38 -10.81
N GLY A 7 -6.94 10.04 -9.65
CA GLY A 7 -6.70 8.66 -9.30
C GLY A 7 -7.96 7.81 -9.28
N PRO A 8 -7.91 6.61 -9.83
CA PRO A 8 -8.98 5.64 -9.62
C PRO A 8 -9.05 5.24 -8.15
N SER A 9 -10.25 4.94 -7.67
CA SER A 9 -10.47 4.53 -6.29
C SER A 9 -9.96 3.12 -6.00
N ASP A 10 -9.67 2.29 -7.02
CA ASP A 10 -9.37 0.86 -6.87
C ASP A 10 -8.34 0.34 -7.86
N GLY A 11 -7.32 1.09 -8.15
CA GLY A 11 -6.24 0.67 -9.05
C GLY A 11 -4.92 1.29 -8.65
N VAL A 12 -3.88 0.93 -9.39
CA VAL A 12 -2.56 1.55 -9.25
C VAL A 12 -2.56 2.87 -10.01
N ILE A 13 -2.23 3.96 -9.32
CA ILE A 13 -2.09 5.28 -9.94
C ILE A 13 -0.87 5.30 -10.84
N TRP A 14 0.21 4.72 -10.39
CA TRP A 14 1.48 4.69 -11.12
C TRP A 14 2.30 3.47 -10.72
N GLU A 15 2.93 2.81 -11.67
CA GLU A 15 3.92 1.78 -11.36
C GLU A 15 5.17 1.94 -12.22
N THR A 16 6.30 1.49 -11.69
CA THR A 16 7.57 1.45 -12.39
C THR A 16 8.09 0.02 -12.40
N ALA A 17 8.88 -0.32 -13.42
CA ALA A 17 9.39 -1.68 -13.62
C ALA A 17 10.91 -1.78 -13.44
N GLU A 18 11.56 -0.69 -13.07
CA GLU A 18 13.02 -0.64 -12.97
C GLU A 18 13.48 0.50 -12.06
N THR A 19 14.70 0.39 -11.55
CA THR A 19 15.38 1.42 -10.78
C THR A 19 16.82 1.56 -11.29
N PRO A 20 17.30 2.77 -11.70
CA PRO A 20 16.53 4.00 -11.77
C PRO A 20 15.50 3.99 -12.88
N VAL A 21 14.41 4.72 -12.66
CA VAL A 21 13.31 4.79 -13.62
C VAL A 21 13.61 5.79 -14.73
N ASP A 22 13.12 5.51 -15.94
CA ASP A 22 13.15 6.44 -17.06
C ASP A 22 11.92 7.35 -17.01
N ASN A 23 12.16 8.64 -16.75
CA ASN A 23 11.11 9.66 -16.67
C ASN A 23 10.86 10.41 -17.99
N SER A 24 11.41 9.96 -19.10
CA SER A 24 11.32 10.69 -20.37
C SER A 24 9.96 10.58 -21.06
N GLY A 25 9.17 9.55 -20.73
CA GLY A 25 7.87 9.33 -21.34
C GLY A 25 6.76 10.19 -20.73
N ILE A 26 5.61 10.21 -21.41
CA ILE A 26 4.39 10.89 -20.95
C ILE A 26 3.18 9.95 -20.88
N THR A 27 3.39 8.65 -21.07
CA THR A 27 2.33 7.65 -21.01
C THR A 27 1.92 7.39 -19.56
N ASP A 28 0.63 7.34 -19.29
CA ASP A 28 0.08 6.95 -18.02
C ASP A 28 0.50 5.50 -17.69
N GLN A 29 1.14 5.30 -16.54
CA GLN A 29 1.63 4.01 -16.07
C GLN A 29 0.73 3.38 -15.00
N GLY A 30 -0.49 3.86 -14.85
CA GLY A 30 -1.46 3.27 -13.95
C GLY A 30 -2.06 1.97 -14.48
N GLY A 31 -2.74 1.24 -13.64
CA GLY A 31 -3.37 -0.01 -14.02
C GLY A 31 -4.04 -0.75 -12.86
N THR A 32 -4.30 -2.02 -13.05
CA THR A 32 -4.90 -2.89 -12.04
C THR A 32 -3.85 -3.29 -11.00
N PHE A 33 -4.25 -3.26 -9.73
CA PHE A 33 -3.34 -3.67 -8.65
C PHE A 33 -3.12 -5.19 -8.66
N SER A 34 -1.87 -5.59 -8.42
CA SER A 34 -1.49 -6.96 -8.08
C SER A 34 -0.27 -6.93 -7.16
N PHE A 35 0.00 -8.04 -6.46
CA PHE A 35 1.22 -8.20 -5.66
C PHE A 35 2.42 -8.67 -6.49
N GLN A 36 2.31 -8.72 -7.80
CA GLN A 36 3.41 -9.05 -8.69
C GLN A 36 4.24 -7.80 -8.99
N PHE A 37 5.52 -7.84 -8.64
CA PHE A 37 6.45 -6.73 -8.87
C PHE A 37 7.55 -7.14 -9.84
N ALA A 38 7.89 -6.24 -10.75
CA ALA A 38 9.16 -6.34 -11.46
C ALA A 38 10.32 -6.10 -10.49
N ALA A 39 11.45 -6.75 -10.70
CA ALA A 39 12.64 -6.50 -9.87
C ALA A 39 13.03 -5.02 -9.92
N GLY A 40 13.12 -4.38 -8.75
CA GLY A 40 13.35 -2.94 -8.64
C GLY A 40 12.13 -2.08 -8.96
N GLY A 41 10.96 -2.67 -9.10
CA GLY A 41 9.72 -1.94 -9.41
C GLY A 41 9.07 -1.29 -8.21
N THR A 42 8.13 -0.39 -8.49
CA THR A 42 7.34 0.31 -7.47
C THR A 42 5.88 0.37 -7.90
N LYS A 43 4.99 0.52 -6.91
CA LYS A 43 3.56 0.81 -7.18
C LYS A 43 3.09 1.88 -6.21
N PHE A 44 2.32 2.84 -6.73
CA PHE A 44 1.71 3.90 -5.95
C PHE A 44 0.20 3.88 -6.15
N PHE A 45 -0.56 3.82 -5.05
CA PHE A 45 -2.01 3.72 -5.11
C PHE A 45 -2.68 4.30 -3.88
N ILE A 46 -3.99 4.52 -3.98
CA ILE A 46 -4.84 4.86 -2.84
C ILE A 46 -5.65 3.62 -2.48
N ALA A 47 -5.53 3.19 -1.23
CA ALA A 47 -6.36 2.11 -0.69
C ALA A 47 -7.53 2.71 0.07
N GLU A 48 -8.74 2.24 -0.21
CA GLU A 48 -9.94 2.59 0.52
C GLU A 48 -10.48 1.36 1.24
N LEU A 49 -10.71 1.49 2.55
CA LEU A 49 -11.20 0.43 3.39
C LEU A 49 -12.58 0.80 3.91
N PRO A 50 -13.62 0.01 3.60
CA PRO A 50 -14.94 0.23 4.19
C PRO A 50 -14.94 -0.15 5.68
N PRO A 51 -15.85 0.41 6.48
CA PRO A 51 -16.03 -0.02 7.86
C PRO A 51 -16.42 -1.50 7.94
N GLY A 52 -15.90 -2.18 8.97
CA GLY A 52 -16.23 -3.58 9.20
C GLY A 52 -15.38 -4.16 10.32
N ASP A 53 -15.78 -5.33 10.83
CA ASP A 53 -15.15 -5.96 11.99
C ASP A 53 -13.94 -6.82 11.64
N GLY A 54 -13.73 -7.09 10.36
CA GLY A 54 -12.67 -7.98 9.90
C GLY A 54 -11.47 -7.25 9.32
N LEU A 55 -10.40 -8.01 9.15
CA LEU A 55 -9.24 -7.55 8.41
C LEU A 55 -9.58 -7.39 6.94
N PHE A 56 -9.08 -6.33 6.35
CA PHE A 56 -9.33 -5.99 4.96
C PHE A 56 -8.40 -6.75 4.01
N GLY A 57 -8.91 -7.05 2.81
CA GLY A 57 -8.13 -7.71 1.78
C GLY A 57 -7.76 -9.15 2.12
N PRO A 58 -6.50 -9.55 1.93
CA PRO A 58 -6.07 -10.94 2.20
C PRO A 58 -5.94 -11.27 3.70
N GLY A 59 -6.35 -10.37 4.60
CA GLY A 59 -6.17 -10.53 6.02
C GLY A 59 -4.74 -10.22 6.44
N MET A 60 -4.19 -11.01 7.38
CA MET A 60 -2.77 -10.89 7.75
C MET A 60 -1.90 -11.40 6.61
N HIS A 61 -0.99 -10.57 6.15
CA HIS A 61 -0.10 -10.92 5.04
C HIS A 61 1.24 -10.20 5.17
N ALA A 62 2.24 -10.72 4.47
CA ALA A 62 3.53 -10.09 4.26
C ALA A 62 3.82 -10.03 2.77
N SER A 63 4.52 -9.01 2.34
CA SER A 63 4.96 -8.87 0.95
C SER A 63 6.46 -8.59 0.90
N ASN A 64 7.07 -8.90 -0.24
CA ASN A 64 8.50 -8.63 -0.46
C ASN A 64 8.67 -7.20 -0.95
N THR A 65 8.25 -6.26 -0.10
CA THR A 65 8.27 -4.83 -0.38
C THR A 65 8.58 -4.05 0.89
N ILE A 66 9.01 -2.81 0.71
CA ILE A 66 8.89 -1.77 1.72
C ILE A 66 7.74 -0.86 1.34
N ASP A 67 6.84 -0.61 2.27
CA ASP A 67 5.64 0.18 2.01
C ASP A 67 5.71 1.49 2.78
N TYR A 68 5.50 2.59 2.08
CA TYR A 68 5.36 3.91 2.67
C TYR A 68 3.87 4.27 2.66
N VAL A 69 3.29 4.42 3.84
CA VAL A 69 1.84 4.59 4.00
C VAL A 69 1.56 5.93 4.68
N SER A 70 0.62 6.67 4.12
CA SER A 70 0.09 7.91 4.72
C SER A 70 -1.41 7.78 4.88
N ILE A 71 -1.89 8.02 6.10
CA ILE A 71 -3.33 8.01 6.38
C ILE A 71 -3.90 9.35 5.92
N LEU A 72 -4.82 9.30 4.97
CA LEU A 72 -5.43 10.50 4.39
C LEU A 72 -6.75 10.85 5.06
N ARG A 73 -7.55 9.82 5.40
CA ARG A 73 -8.92 10.00 5.86
C ARG A 73 -9.35 8.78 6.69
N GLY A 74 -10.17 9.04 7.72
CA GLY A 74 -10.67 7.99 8.59
C GLY A 74 -9.65 7.52 9.63
N GLU A 75 -10.06 6.58 10.48
CA GLU A 75 -9.21 5.97 11.49
C GLU A 75 -9.01 4.49 11.14
N VAL A 76 -7.78 4.04 11.13
CA VAL A 76 -7.44 2.67 10.76
C VAL A 76 -6.65 2.00 11.88
N VAL A 77 -6.85 0.71 12.06
CA VAL A 77 -6.07 -0.11 12.98
C VAL A 77 -5.08 -0.95 12.18
N LEU A 78 -3.82 -0.75 12.44
CA LEU A 78 -2.74 -1.59 11.95
C LEU A 78 -2.57 -2.76 12.92
N VAL A 79 -2.76 -3.97 12.43
CA VAL A 79 -2.63 -5.20 13.21
C VAL A 79 -1.32 -5.89 12.83
N THR A 80 -0.51 -6.20 13.83
CA THR A 80 0.73 -6.96 13.67
C THR A 80 0.73 -8.15 14.62
N GLU A 81 1.73 -9.01 14.55
CA GLU A 81 1.86 -10.16 15.44
C GLU A 81 2.01 -9.75 16.91
N THR A 82 2.49 -8.54 17.18
CA THR A 82 2.76 -8.06 18.53
C THR A 82 1.67 -7.15 19.10
N GLY A 83 0.66 -6.81 18.33
CA GLY A 83 -0.44 -5.97 18.81
C GLY A 83 -1.09 -5.14 17.74
N GLU A 84 -1.86 -4.16 18.20
CA GLU A 84 -2.65 -3.28 17.35
C GLU A 84 -2.26 -1.83 17.61
N THR A 85 -2.25 -1.01 16.56
CA THR A 85 -1.99 0.42 16.66
C THR A 85 -3.06 1.17 15.88
N LYS A 86 -3.73 2.11 16.54
CA LYS A 86 -4.70 2.98 15.88
C LYS A 86 -4.00 4.16 15.26
N LEU A 87 -4.32 4.44 14.00
CA LEU A 87 -3.72 5.50 13.21
C LEU A 87 -4.79 6.48 12.74
N TYR A 88 -4.40 7.73 12.61
CA TYR A 88 -5.28 8.86 12.30
C TYR A 88 -4.77 9.61 11.08
N PRO A 89 -5.61 10.42 10.42
CA PRO A 89 -5.17 11.24 9.30
C PRO A 89 -3.92 12.06 9.65
N GLY A 90 -2.93 12.03 8.76
CA GLY A 90 -1.63 12.64 8.97
C GLY A 90 -0.57 11.72 9.55
N ASP A 91 -0.95 10.58 10.11
CA ASP A 91 0.02 9.56 10.54
C ASP A 91 0.63 8.85 9.34
N VAL A 92 1.87 8.44 9.49
CA VAL A 92 2.61 7.70 8.46
C VAL A 92 3.17 6.40 9.03
N VAL A 93 3.29 5.40 8.17
CA VAL A 93 3.85 4.09 8.52
C VAL A 93 4.89 3.71 7.48
N VAL A 94 5.99 3.14 7.94
CA VAL A 94 6.95 2.44 7.09
C VAL A 94 6.85 0.96 7.44
N ASP A 95 6.31 0.16 6.53
CA ASP A 95 6.19 -1.28 6.69
C ASP A 95 7.34 -1.95 5.91
N ARG A 96 8.20 -2.61 6.63
CA ARG A 96 9.39 -3.25 6.08
C ARG A 96 9.19 -4.75 5.86
N GLY A 97 8.04 -5.14 5.30
CA GLY A 97 7.75 -6.51 4.95
C GLY A 97 7.28 -7.38 6.12
N VAL A 98 6.80 -6.78 7.19
CA VAL A 98 6.29 -7.52 8.34
C VAL A 98 4.89 -8.09 8.08
N LEU A 99 4.56 -9.17 8.77
CA LEU A 99 3.21 -9.72 8.76
C LEU A 99 2.26 -8.73 9.41
N HIS A 100 1.28 -8.25 8.67
CA HIS A 100 0.36 -7.22 9.11
C HIS A 100 -1.01 -7.33 8.44
N GLY A 101 -1.97 -6.63 8.98
CA GLY A 101 -3.29 -6.46 8.40
C GLY A 101 -3.87 -5.10 8.77
N TRP A 102 -4.92 -4.71 8.06
CA TRP A 102 -5.60 -3.43 8.25
C TRP A 102 -7.06 -3.66 8.58
N ARG A 103 -7.57 -2.90 9.56
CA ARG A 103 -8.97 -2.98 9.98
C ARG A 103 -9.55 -1.57 10.16
N CYS A 104 -10.76 -1.36 9.66
CA CYS A 104 -11.50 -0.11 9.85
C CYS A 104 -12.66 -0.35 10.81
N ASP A 105 -12.50 0.03 12.07
CA ASP A 105 -13.52 -0.14 13.12
C ASP A 105 -14.50 1.03 13.18
N GLY A 106 -14.10 2.18 12.69
CA GLY A 106 -14.86 3.40 12.83
C GLY A 106 -16.07 3.46 11.92
N PRO A 107 -16.96 4.48 12.08
CA PRO A 107 -18.12 4.59 11.20
C PRO A 107 -17.76 5.04 9.79
N ASP A 108 -16.63 5.72 9.60
CA ASP A 108 -16.21 6.29 8.32
C ASP A 108 -15.21 5.40 7.61
N PRO A 109 -15.26 5.35 6.26
CA PRO A 109 -14.24 4.65 5.48
C PRO A 109 -12.85 5.27 5.67
N VAL A 110 -11.83 4.44 5.49
CA VAL A 110 -10.42 4.86 5.53
C VAL A 110 -9.89 5.04 4.11
N ALA A 111 -9.06 6.06 3.91
CA ALA A 111 -8.25 6.20 2.70
C ALA A 111 -6.79 6.35 3.09
N MET A 112 -5.93 5.59 2.42
CA MET A 112 -4.48 5.60 2.62
C MET A 112 -3.78 5.76 1.28
N ALA A 113 -2.75 6.61 1.23
CA ALA A 113 -1.81 6.64 0.11
C ALA A 113 -0.66 5.69 0.41
N ILE A 114 -0.39 4.77 -0.50
CA ILE A 114 0.62 3.72 -0.31
C ILE A 114 1.56 3.70 -1.50
N ALA A 115 2.87 3.76 -1.20
CA ALA A 115 3.93 3.50 -2.16
C ALA A 115 4.63 2.20 -1.74
N MET A 116 4.57 1.17 -2.58
CA MET A 116 5.26 -0.10 -2.38
C MET A 116 6.48 -0.17 -3.28
N VAL A 117 7.62 -0.54 -2.71
CA VAL A 117 8.89 -0.66 -3.42
C VAL A 117 9.38 -2.09 -3.28
N ASP A 118 9.73 -2.71 -4.40
CA ASP A 118 10.29 -4.07 -4.41
C ASP A 118 11.47 -4.21 -3.45
N ALA A 119 11.46 -5.25 -2.63
CA ALA A 119 12.48 -5.50 -1.62
C ALA A 119 12.76 -7.00 -1.48
N ASP A 120 13.91 -7.33 -0.94
CA ASP A 120 14.24 -8.70 -0.60
C ASP A 120 13.35 -9.22 0.54
N PRO A 121 13.05 -10.54 0.56
CA PRO A 121 12.31 -11.14 1.66
C PRO A 121 12.98 -10.91 3.02
N VAL A 122 12.18 -10.60 4.05
CA VAL A 122 12.69 -10.41 5.40
C VAL A 122 13.12 -11.73 6.03
N GLY A 123 12.43 -12.81 5.69
CA GLY A 123 12.70 -14.13 6.25
C GLY A 123 12.07 -15.23 5.41
N PRO A 124 12.09 -16.49 5.90
CA PRO A 124 11.62 -17.66 5.15
C PRO A 124 10.10 -17.83 5.15
N GLY A 125 9.35 -16.95 5.78
CA GLY A 125 7.89 -17.03 5.85
C GLY A 125 7.21 -16.78 4.50
N PRO A 126 5.93 -17.18 4.38
CA PRO A 126 5.19 -16.99 3.15
C PRO A 126 4.92 -15.50 2.90
N THR A 127 4.92 -15.11 1.62
CA THR A 127 4.60 -13.77 1.16
C THR A 127 3.53 -13.82 0.07
N VAL A 128 2.84 -12.70 -0.10
CA VAL A 128 1.89 -12.54 -1.21
C VAL A 128 2.59 -12.12 -2.49
#